data_05d982b91f3fa2127d082f4d863a404e
#
_entry.id   05d982b91f3fa2127d082f4d863a404e
#
_cell.length_a   1.000
_cell.length_b   1.000
_cell.length_c   1.000
_cell.angle_alpha   90.00
_cell.angle_beta   90.00
_cell.angle_gamma   90.00
#
_symmetry.space_group_name_H-M   'P 1'
#
loop_
_entity.id
_entity.type
_entity.pdbx_description
1 polymer ?
#
loop_
_entity_poly.entity_id
_entity_poly.type
_entity_poly.pdbx_seq_one_letter_code
_entity_poly.pdbx_strand_id
1 'polypeptide(L)'
;ANKDILDVYRVCVPFRVATCTSMYQSFWRPWEKGKKNLWVRPMPKDAMTEEHFPFYNAQMWDYEFQMRFAKWIHDKKDAVRTCCLIGIRTQESFNRWRCIYLNRKYQMYHTYRWTSKVANDVYNAYPIFDWKTTDVWTANGKFRWDYNILYDLYYRAGVNLERQRVASPFIGEAIESLSLYRAIDPNTWGKMVGRVNGVNFTGMYGGTHAMGWQSIKLPEGYTWREFMYFLLSTLPERARKGYLRKLSVSVNFWRTKGGCLNDNTIQKLIAAKVPIIVMDNSNYKTSKKPVRMEYQDDINIAEFKEIP
;
A
#
# COMPACT_ATOMS: atom_id res chain seq x y z
N ALA A 1 -6.36 -2.42 -32.49
CA ALA A 1 -7.62 -3.14 -32.42
C ALA A 1 -8.58 -2.36 -31.53
N ASN A 2 -9.85 -2.29 -31.87
CA ASN A 2 -10.96 -1.70 -31.08
C ASN A 2 -10.96 -0.17 -30.90
N LYS A 3 -10.25 0.60 -31.71
CA LYS A 3 -10.27 2.08 -31.62
C LYS A 3 -11.66 2.68 -31.89
N ASP A 4 -12.51 1.95 -32.61
CA ASP A 4 -13.84 2.39 -32.99
C ASP A 4 -14.88 2.18 -31.84
N ILE A 5 -14.46 1.47 -30.78
CA ILE A 5 -15.34 1.13 -29.65
C ILE A 5 -14.82 1.72 -28.33
N LEU A 6 -13.52 2.06 -28.26
CA LEU A 6 -12.85 2.46 -27.02
C LEU A 6 -12.17 3.82 -27.15
N ASP A 7 -12.46 4.72 -26.25
CA ASP A 7 -11.66 5.91 -26.02
C ASP A 7 -10.42 5.53 -25.17
N VAL A 8 -9.23 5.76 -25.70
CA VAL A 8 -7.98 5.46 -25.02
C VAL A 8 -7.35 6.75 -24.49
N TYR A 9 -7.25 6.88 -23.17
CA TYR A 9 -6.59 7.99 -22.49
C TYR A 9 -5.23 7.56 -21.96
N ARG A 10 -4.13 8.08 -22.52
CA ARG A 10 -2.77 7.83 -22.02
C ARG A 10 -2.39 8.89 -21.01
N VAL A 11 -2.64 8.61 -19.74
CA VAL A 11 -2.44 9.57 -18.65
C VAL A 11 -1.01 9.51 -18.15
N CYS A 12 -0.29 10.64 -18.24
CA CYS A 12 1.11 10.80 -17.84
C CYS A 12 1.26 11.98 -16.87
N VAL A 13 0.85 11.78 -15.62
CA VAL A 13 0.72 12.80 -14.59
C VAL A 13 1.72 12.57 -13.45
N PRO A 14 2.40 13.63 -12.95
CA PRO A 14 3.37 13.51 -11.85
C PRO A 14 2.73 13.54 -10.47
N PHE A 15 1.76 12.67 -10.20
CA PHE A 15 1.20 12.47 -8.87
C PHE A 15 2.20 11.77 -7.92
N ARG A 16 1.89 11.73 -6.65
CA ARG A 16 2.71 11.02 -5.66
C ARG A 16 2.44 9.52 -5.70
N VAL A 17 3.51 8.74 -5.78
CA VAL A 17 3.48 7.29 -5.62
C VAL A 17 4.35 6.92 -4.43
N ALA A 18 3.85 6.11 -3.52
CA ALA A 18 4.58 5.72 -2.32
C ALA A 18 5.88 4.96 -2.64
N THR A 19 6.89 5.14 -1.81
CA THR A 19 8.11 4.36 -1.82
C THR A 19 8.51 3.95 -0.40
N CYS A 20 9.06 2.77 -0.27
CA CYS A 20 9.62 2.24 0.98
C CYS A 20 11.13 1.96 0.89
N THR A 21 11.79 2.39 -0.19
CA THR A 21 13.21 2.17 -0.39
C THR A 21 14.10 3.12 0.43
N SER A 22 13.53 4.21 0.96
CA SER A 22 14.27 5.21 1.74
C SER A 22 13.39 5.88 2.79
N MET A 23 13.95 6.09 3.97
CA MET A 23 13.32 6.91 5.00
C MET A 23 13.37 8.42 4.69
N TYR A 24 14.21 8.84 3.77
CA TYR A 24 14.36 10.25 3.37
C TYR A 24 13.38 10.66 2.28
N GLN A 25 12.88 9.70 1.48
CA GLN A 25 11.99 9.93 0.37
C GLN A 25 10.79 8.99 0.50
N SER A 26 9.67 9.49 0.99
CA SER A 26 8.45 8.70 1.22
C SER A 26 7.59 8.52 -0.04
N PHE A 27 7.87 9.27 -1.10
CA PHE A 27 7.19 9.16 -2.39
C PHE A 27 8.12 9.57 -3.53
N TRP A 28 7.77 9.15 -4.74
CA TRP A 28 8.35 9.62 -5.99
C TRP A 28 7.24 10.06 -6.93
N ARG A 29 7.60 10.73 -8.03
CA ARG A 29 6.64 11.19 -9.04
C ARG A 29 6.98 10.57 -10.38
N PRO A 30 6.12 9.78 -11.00
CA PRO A 30 6.32 9.31 -12.38
C PRO A 30 6.51 10.45 -13.35
N TRP A 31 6.58 10.76 -14.32
CA TRP A 31 6.58 11.87 -15.29
C TRP A 31 6.98 13.25 -14.74
N GLU A 32 7.83 13.30 -13.70
CA GLU A 32 8.36 14.55 -13.13
C GLU A 32 9.18 15.31 -14.17
N LYS A 33 8.77 16.53 -14.55
CA LYS A 33 9.38 17.33 -15.63
C LYS A 33 10.89 17.58 -15.41
N GLY A 34 11.30 17.84 -14.18
CA GLY A 34 12.71 18.07 -13.80
C GLY A 34 13.61 16.83 -13.89
N LYS A 35 13.05 15.63 -14.10
CA LYS A 35 13.79 14.35 -14.19
C LYS A 35 13.51 13.60 -15.49
N LYS A 36 13.30 14.32 -16.57
CA LYS A 36 12.94 13.76 -17.88
C LYS A 36 13.98 12.75 -18.40
N ASN A 37 15.25 12.99 -18.16
CA ASN A 37 16.36 12.09 -18.51
C ASN A 37 16.36 10.76 -17.74
N LEU A 38 15.64 10.69 -16.61
CA LEU A 38 15.49 9.50 -15.78
C LEU A 38 14.14 8.80 -15.98
N TRP A 39 13.33 9.21 -16.94
CA TRP A 39 12.12 8.48 -17.27
C TRP A 39 12.47 7.11 -17.85
N VAL A 40 11.77 6.08 -17.40
CA VAL A 40 11.99 4.70 -17.88
C VAL A 40 11.70 4.58 -19.37
N ARG A 41 10.72 5.32 -19.87
CA ARG A 41 10.33 5.39 -21.27
C ARG A 41 9.97 6.82 -21.66
N PRO A 42 10.02 7.16 -22.96
CA PRO A 42 9.52 8.46 -23.43
C PRO A 42 8.01 8.60 -23.23
N MET A 43 7.55 9.83 -23.04
CA MET A 43 6.14 10.11 -22.97
C MET A 43 5.47 9.90 -24.34
N PRO A 44 4.32 9.23 -24.42
CA PRO A 44 3.55 9.11 -25.66
C PRO A 44 3.20 10.49 -26.22
N LYS A 45 3.12 10.61 -27.54
CA LYS A 45 2.80 11.89 -28.21
C LYS A 45 1.40 12.42 -27.87
N ASP A 46 0.46 11.49 -27.63
CA ASP A 46 -0.94 11.75 -27.29
C ASP A 46 -1.18 11.63 -25.77
N ALA A 47 -0.14 11.82 -24.97
CA ALA A 47 -0.28 11.76 -23.52
C ALA A 47 -1.06 12.95 -22.96
N MET A 48 -1.97 12.64 -22.05
CA MET A 48 -2.62 13.62 -21.21
C MET A 48 -1.78 13.91 -19.98
N THR A 49 -1.36 15.12 -19.84
CA THR A 49 -0.55 15.64 -18.72
C THR A 49 -1.42 16.30 -17.67
N GLU A 50 -0.81 16.79 -16.61
CA GLU A 50 -1.52 17.48 -15.51
C GLU A 50 -2.41 18.65 -15.98
N GLU A 51 -2.07 19.29 -17.07
CA GLU A 51 -2.80 20.45 -17.63
C GLU A 51 -4.19 20.07 -18.17
N HIS A 52 -4.38 18.80 -18.51
CA HIS A 52 -5.67 18.28 -19.01
C HIS A 52 -6.69 17.98 -17.89
N PHE A 53 -6.28 18.05 -16.63
CA PHE A 53 -7.09 17.65 -15.50
C PHE A 53 -7.32 18.80 -14.52
N PRO A 54 -8.47 19.49 -14.58
CA PRO A 54 -8.74 20.66 -13.72
C PRO A 54 -8.75 20.32 -12.22
N PHE A 55 -8.92 19.06 -11.88
CA PHE A 55 -8.91 18.58 -10.49
C PHE A 55 -7.50 18.23 -9.97
N TYR A 56 -6.47 18.26 -10.84
CA TYR A 56 -5.11 17.89 -10.43
C TYR A 56 -4.49 18.94 -9.49
N ASN A 57 -3.77 18.46 -8.50
CA ASN A 57 -2.86 19.27 -7.71
C ASN A 57 -1.57 18.49 -7.41
N ALA A 58 -0.47 19.21 -7.21
CA ALA A 58 0.85 18.63 -7.02
C ALA A 58 1.02 17.81 -5.73
N GLN A 59 0.08 17.86 -4.79
CA GLN A 59 0.11 17.09 -3.54
C GLN A 59 -0.67 15.77 -3.64
N MET A 60 -1.37 15.56 -4.75
CA MET A 60 -2.25 14.41 -4.98
C MET A 60 -1.48 13.10 -5.03
N TRP A 61 -2.06 12.06 -4.43
CA TRP A 61 -1.60 10.69 -4.54
C TRP A 61 -2.22 9.98 -5.74
N ASP A 62 -1.61 8.89 -6.20
CA ASP A 62 -2.08 8.08 -7.32
C ASP A 62 -3.52 7.56 -7.14
N TYR A 63 -3.86 7.08 -5.95
CA TYR A 63 -5.22 6.62 -5.64
C TYR A 63 -6.26 7.76 -5.61
N GLU A 64 -5.88 8.96 -5.19
CA GLU A 64 -6.76 10.14 -5.24
C GLU A 64 -7.01 10.56 -6.69
N PHE A 65 -5.96 10.51 -7.53
CA PHE A 65 -6.10 10.77 -8.94
C PHE A 65 -7.08 9.79 -9.60
N GLN A 66 -6.95 8.50 -9.33
CA GLN A 66 -7.83 7.46 -9.89
C GLN A 66 -9.31 7.72 -9.55
N MET A 67 -9.62 8.04 -8.28
CA MET A 67 -10.98 8.35 -7.86
C MET A 67 -11.53 9.60 -8.56
N ARG A 68 -10.73 10.68 -8.63
CA ARG A 68 -11.15 11.93 -9.27
C ARG A 68 -11.26 11.79 -10.79
N PHE A 69 -10.40 10.99 -11.40
CA PHE A 69 -10.47 10.67 -12.82
C PHE A 69 -11.77 9.94 -13.17
N ALA A 70 -12.16 8.96 -12.35
CA ALA A 70 -13.43 8.24 -12.55
C ALA A 70 -14.64 9.19 -12.51
N LYS A 71 -14.66 10.11 -11.55
CA LYS A 71 -15.71 11.14 -11.49
C LYS A 71 -15.63 12.11 -12.68
N TRP A 72 -14.44 12.56 -13.05
CA TRP A 72 -14.25 13.46 -14.17
C TRP A 72 -14.72 12.85 -15.50
N ILE A 73 -14.47 11.57 -15.74
CA ILE A 73 -14.98 10.85 -16.92
C ILE A 73 -16.52 10.74 -16.86
N HIS A 74 -17.08 10.45 -15.69
CA HIS A 74 -18.52 10.41 -15.48
C HIS A 74 -19.18 11.73 -15.90
N ASP A 75 -18.67 12.83 -15.35
CA ASP A 75 -19.19 14.18 -15.63
C ASP A 75 -18.97 14.56 -17.12
N LYS A 76 -17.78 14.28 -17.68
CA LYS A 76 -17.42 14.60 -19.07
C LYS A 76 -18.27 13.87 -20.11
N LYS A 77 -18.71 12.66 -19.80
CA LYS A 77 -19.53 11.82 -20.69
C LYS A 77 -21.03 11.96 -20.41
N ASP A 78 -21.42 12.81 -19.49
CA ASP A 78 -22.81 12.96 -19.02
C ASP A 78 -23.45 11.59 -18.75
N ALA A 79 -22.71 10.75 -18.06
CA ALA A 79 -23.10 9.37 -17.85
C ALA A 79 -24.12 9.27 -16.72
N VAL A 80 -25.22 8.56 -16.93
CA VAL A 80 -26.16 8.25 -15.85
C VAL A 80 -25.52 7.43 -14.74
N ARG A 81 -24.60 6.55 -15.12
CA ARG A 81 -23.83 5.72 -14.19
C ARG A 81 -22.50 5.31 -14.77
N THR A 82 -21.45 5.27 -13.93
CA THR A 82 -20.11 4.86 -14.32
C THR A 82 -19.65 3.66 -13.50
N CYS A 83 -19.14 2.66 -14.20
CA CYS A 83 -18.53 1.47 -13.59
C CYS A 83 -17.05 1.41 -13.98
N CYS A 84 -16.15 1.47 -12.98
CA CYS A 84 -14.73 1.31 -13.15
C CYS A 84 -14.34 -0.16 -12.92
N LEU A 85 -13.94 -0.88 -13.96
CA LEU A 85 -13.50 -2.27 -13.85
C LEU A 85 -12.05 -2.31 -13.33
N ILE A 86 -11.83 -2.97 -12.20
CA ILE A 86 -10.53 -3.07 -11.54
C ILE A 86 -10.19 -4.53 -11.32
N GLY A 87 -9.02 -4.95 -11.79
CA GLY A 87 -8.53 -6.33 -11.70
C GLY A 87 -7.99 -6.73 -10.32
N ILE A 88 -8.66 -6.34 -9.23
CA ILE A 88 -8.30 -6.76 -7.87
C ILE A 88 -8.73 -8.21 -7.66
N ARG A 89 -7.81 -9.00 -7.08
CA ARG A 89 -8.05 -10.37 -6.63
C ARG A 89 -7.81 -10.50 -5.12
N THR A 90 -8.69 -11.24 -4.44
CA THR A 90 -8.60 -11.43 -2.97
C THR A 90 -7.36 -12.20 -2.54
N GLN A 91 -6.84 -13.08 -3.41
CA GLN A 91 -5.61 -13.85 -3.18
C GLN A 91 -4.36 -12.96 -3.03
N GLU A 92 -4.37 -11.77 -3.61
CA GLU A 92 -3.15 -10.95 -3.69
C GLU A 92 -2.73 -10.32 -2.35
N SER A 93 -3.68 -9.99 -1.47
CA SER A 93 -3.38 -9.48 -0.14
C SER A 93 -4.61 -9.44 0.76
N PHE A 94 -4.37 -9.47 2.08
CA PHE A 94 -5.43 -9.30 3.08
C PHE A 94 -6.19 -7.96 2.93
N ASN A 95 -5.51 -6.89 2.53
CA ASN A 95 -6.17 -5.61 2.30
C ASN A 95 -7.16 -5.66 1.12
N ARG A 96 -6.81 -6.38 0.04
CA ARG A 96 -7.72 -6.58 -1.11
C ARG A 96 -8.90 -7.47 -0.75
N TRP A 97 -8.67 -8.51 0.04
CA TRP A 97 -9.74 -9.32 0.60
C TRP A 97 -10.69 -8.47 1.45
N ARG A 98 -10.16 -7.64 2.34
CA ARG A 98 -10.96 -6.72 3.17
C ARG A 98 -11.81 -5.75 2.35
N CYS A 99 -11.27 -5.23 1.27
CA CYS A 99 -11.96 -4.31 0.36
C CYS A 99 -13.28 -4.90 -0.16
N ILE A 100 -13.33 -6.22 -0.35
CA ILE A 100 -14.49 -6.91 -0.92
C ILE A 100 -15.41 -7.46 0.17
N TYR A 101 -14.83 -8.16 1.15
CA TYR A 101 -15.64 -8.88 2.14
C TYR A 101 -16.11 -8.03 3.32
N LEU A 102 -15.45 -6.90 3.61
CA LEU A 102 -15.85 -6.00 4.69
C LEU A 102 -16.58 -4.75 4.22
N ASN A 103 -16.96 -4.67 2.96
CA ASN A 103 -17.76 -3.57 2.44
C ASN A 103 -19.14 -3.50 3.13
N ARG A 104 -19.50 -2.30 3.56
CA ARG A 104 -20.82 -2.05 4.13
C ARG A 104 -21.89 -1.98 3.02
N LYS A 105 -23.13 -2.42 3.31
CA LYS A 105 -24.22 -2.47 2.33
C LYS A 105 -24.42 -1.17 1.54
N TYR A 106 -24.27 0.00 2.20
CA TYR A 106 -24.45 1.29 1.52
C TYR A 106 -23.30 1.69 0.60
N GLN A 107 -22.19 0.96 0.64
CA GLN A 107 -21.03 1.16 -0.25
C GLN A 107 -21.09 0.25 -1.48
N MET A 108 -22.00 -0.69 -1.52
CA MET A 108 -22.16 -1.61 -2.64
C MET A 108 -23.15 -1.05 -3.65
N TYR A 109 -23.00 -1.44 -4.90
CA TYR A 109 -24.05 -1.31 -5.89
C TYR A 109 -25.06 -2.45 -5.67
N HIS A 110 -26.27 -2.10 -5.25
CA HIS A 110 -27.27 -3.09 -4.78
C HIS A 110 -26.67 -4.04 -3.71
N THR A 111 -26.66 -5.34 -3.98
CA THR A 111 -26.14 -6.40 -3.10
C THR A 111 -24.82 -6.98 -3.57
N TYR A 112 -24.22 -6.43 -4.62
CA TYR A 112 -23.02 -6.97 -5.23
C TYR A 112 -21.76 -6.60 -4.42
N ARG A 113 -21.28 -7.54 -3.60
CA ARG A 113 -20.08 -7.37 -2.73
C ARG A 113 -18.82 -7.02 -3.49
N TRP A 114 -18.71 -7.44 -4.74
CA TRP A 114 -17.60 -7.13 -5.62
C TRP A 114 -17.66 -5.73 -6.25
N THR A 115 -18.45 -4.84 -5.66
CA THR A 115 -18.52 -3.43 -6.06
C THR A 115 -18.30 -2.51 -4.86
N SER A 116 -17.80 -1.30 -5.11
CA SER A 116 -17.72 -0.27 -4.08
C SER A 116 -18.01 1.11 -4.64
N LYS A 117 -18.76 1.90 -3.89
CA LYS A 117 -19.11 3.29 -4.27
C LYS A 117 -17.88 4.19 -4.16
N VAL A 118 -17.58 4.92 -5.22
CA VAL A 118 -16.49 5.91 -5.29
C VAL A 118 -17.05 7.33 -5.13
N ALA A 119 -18.13 7.61 -5.84
CA ALA A 119 -18.87 8.88 -5.79
C ALA A 119 -20.34 8.60 -6.09
N ASN A 120 -21.19 9.64 -6.18
CA ASN A 120 -22.56 9.44 -6.64
C ASN A 120 -22.54 8.89 -8.06
N ASP A 121 -23.26 7.79 -8.26
CA ASP A 121 -23.37 7.05 -9.52
C ASP A 121 -22.05 6.57 -10.16
N VAL A 122 -20.95 6.61 -9.39
CA VAL A 122 -19.64 6.09 -9.79
C VAL A 122 -19.23 4.94 -8.86
N TYR A 123 -19.00 3.76 -9.44
CA TYR A 123 -18.69 2.53 -8.71
C TYR A 123 -17.44 1.86 -9.27
N ASN A 124 -16.62 1.31 -8.38
CA ASN A 124 -15.63 0.31 -8.74
C ASN A 124 -16.30 -1.07 -8.79
N ALA A 125 -15.90 -1.89 -9.73
CA ALA A 125 -16.28 -3.29 -9.82
C ALA A 125 -15.05 -4.18 -9.98
N TYR A 126 -15.03 -5.29 -9.28
CA TYR A 126 -13.92 -6.23 -9.20
C TYR A 126 -14.30 -7.58 -9.81
N PRO A 127 -14.42 -7.68 -11.15
CA PRO A 127 -15.03 -8.83 -11.83
C PRO A 127 -14.26 -10.14 -11.67
N ILE A 128 -12.97 -10.07 -11.35
CA ILE A 128 -12.09 -11.24 -11.15
C ILE A 128 -11.63 -11.39 -9.69
N PHE A 129 -12.41 -10.88 -8.74
CA PHE A 129 -12.02 -10.82 -7.33
C PHE A 129 -11.71 -12.20 -6.70
N ASP A 130 -12.37 -13.24 -7.17
CA ASP A 130 -12.26 -14.63 -6.72
C ASP A 130 -11.25 -15.47 -7.52
N TRP A 131 -10.65 -14.90 -8.56
CA TRP A 131 -9.66 -15.59 -9.38
C TRP A 131 -8.34 -15.82 -8.63
N LYS A 132 -7.77 -17.00 -8.83
CA LYS A 132 -6.40 -17.32 -8.43
C LYS A 132 -5.40 -16.86 -9.50
N THR A 133 -4.12 -16.83 -9.15
CA THR A 133 -3.06 -16.53 -10.12
C THR A 133 -3.05 -17.55 -11.27
N THR A 134 -3.32 -18.82 -10.96
CA THR A 134 -3.46 -19.89 -11.94
C THR A 134 -4.60 -19.65 -12.94
N ASP A 135 -5.72 -19.10 -12.47
CA ASP A 135 -6.87 -18.81 -13.35
C ASP A 135 -6.55 -17.72 -14.36
N VAL A 136 -5.79 -16.69 -13.93
CA VAL A 136 -5.31 -15.63 -14.83
C VAL A 136 -4.42 -16.20 -15.92
N TRP A 137 -3.46 -17.08 -15.57
CA TRP A 137 -2.57 -17.69 -16.55
C TRP A 137 -3.29 -18.71 -17.45
N THR A 138 -4.25 -19.45 -16.92
CA THR A 138 -5.10 -20.36 -17.71
C THR A 138 -5.93 -19.58 -18.73
N ALA A 139 -6.54 -18.47 -18.31
CA ALA A 139 -7.30 -17.61 -19.19
C ALA A 139 -6.39 -16.98 -20.27
N ASN A 140 -5.22 -16.46 -19.85
CA ASN A 140 -4.23 -15.91 -20.79
C ASN A 140 -3.82 -16.92 -21.84
N GLY A 141 -3.47 -18.15 -21.45
CA GLY A 141 -3.10 -19.22 -22.38
C GLY A 141 -4.26 -19.63 -23.29
N LYS A 142 -5.50 -19.69 -22.77
CA LYS A 142 -6.69 -20.05 -23.55
C LYS A 142 -7.04 -18.99 -24.61
N PHE A 143 -6.98 -17.71 -24.23
CA PHE A 143 -7.42 -16.61 -25.08
C PHE A 143 -6.25 -15.92 -25.82
N ARG A 144 -5.00 -16.32 -25.54
CA ARG A 144 -3.78 -15.78 -26.14
C ARG A 144 -3.68 -14.26 -26.04
N TRP A 145 -3.95 -13.74 -24.83
CA TRP A 145 -3.82 -12.31 -24.56
C TRP A 145 -2.36 -11.88 -24.53
N ASP A 146 -2.09 -10.68 -24.99
CA ASP A 146 -0.80 -10.04 -24.78
C ASP A 146 -0.59 -9.75 -23.29
N TYR A 147 0.65 -9.97 -22.82
CA TYR A 147 1.03 -9.65 -21.44
C TYR A 147 2.45 -9.09 -21.38
N ASN A 148 2.82 -8.53 -20.24
CA ASN A 148 4.12 -7.92 -20.04
C ASN A 148 5.21 -9.00 -19.95
N ILE A 149 6.20 -8.95 -20.85
CA ILE A 149 7.35 -9.88 -20.90
C ILE A 149 8.13 -9.96 -19.57
N LEU A 150 8.00 -8.98 -18.70
CA LEU A 150 8.63 -8.98 -17.38
C LEU A 150 8.19 -10.20 -16.53
N TYR A 151 6.99 -10.73 -16.75
CA TYR A 151 6.54 -11.95 -16.09
C TYR A 151 7.38 -13.16 -16.46
N ASP A 152 7.75 -13.31 -17.75
CA ASP A 152 8.64 -14.37 -18.21
C ASP A 152 10.03 -14.24 -17.61
N LEU A 153 10.53 -13.01 -17.53
CA LEU A 153 11.84 -12.73 -16.95
C LEU A 153 11.86 -13.05 -15.44
N TYR A 154 10.81 -12.70 -14.71
CA TYR A 154 10.66 -13.10 -13.32
C TYR A 154 10.56 -14.61 -13.14
N TYR A 155 9.82 -15.29 -14.00
CA TYR A 155 9.70 -16.74 -13.95
C TYR A 155 11.05 -17.41 -14.17
N ARG A 156 11.80 -16.99 -15.19
CA ARG A 156 13.16 -17.48 -15.48
C ARG A 156 14.15 -17.18 -14.35
N ALA A 157 13.95 -16.08 -13.64
CA ALA A 157 14.73 -15.71 -12.46
C ALA A 157 14.33 -16.49 -11.19
N GLY A 158 13.35 -17.41 -11.26
CA GLY A 158 12.90 -18.24 -10.15
C GLY A 158 11.90 -17.56 -9.21
N VAL A 159 11.32 -16.42 -9.60
CA VAL A 159 10.28 -15.77 -8.79
C VAL A 159 8.99 -16.59 -8.85
N ASN A 160 8.46 -16.94 -7.67
CA ASN A 160 7.20 -17.67 -7.59
C ASN A 160 6.06 -16.89 -8.29
N LEU A 161 5.21 -17.59 -9.04
CA LEU A 161 4.11 -17.00 -9.80
C LEU A 161 3.20 -16.10 -8.98
N GLU A 162 2.93 -16.45 -7.72
CA GLU A 162 2.09 -15.66 -6.82
C GLU A 162 2.76 -14.36 -6.34
N ARG A 163 4.10 -14.29 -6.43
CA ARG A 163 4.89 -13.13 -6.02
C ARG A 163 5.30 -12.22 -7.18
N GLN A 164 5.08 -12.64 -8.41
CA GLN A 164 5.37 -11.83 -9.58
C GLN A 164 4.44 -10.63 -9.66
N ARG A 165 5.00 -9.43 -9.54
CA ARG A 165 4.24 -8.18 -9.58
C ARG A 165 4.89 -7.19 -10.51
N VAL A 166 4.18 -6.84 -11.57
CA VAL A 166 4.55 -5.75 -12.47
C VAL A 166 3.82 -4.48 -11.98
N ALA A 167 4.39 -3.85 -10.97
CA ALA A 167 3.88 -2.64 -10.33
C ALA A 167 5.02 -1.65 -10.12
N SER A 168 4.80 -0.59 -9.33
CA SER A 168 5.91 0.28 -8.90
C SER A 168 6.96 -0.56 -8.16
N PRO A 169 8.22 -0.59 -8.62
CA PRO A 169 9.26 -1.43 -8.01
C PRO A 169 9.72 -0.95 -6.64
N PHE A 170 9.23 0.21 -6.19
CA PHE A 170 9.66 0.87 -4.97
C PHE A 170 8.71 0.65 -3.78
N ILE A 171 7.65 -0.12 -3.94
CA ILE A 171 6.71 -0.48 -2.86
C ILE A 171 7.14 -1.77 -2.15
N GLY A 172 6.66 -1.98 -0.92
CA GLY A 172 7.04 -3.13 -0.09
C GLY A 172 6.89 -4.48 -0.74
N GLU A 173 5.81 -4.66 -1.49
CA GLU A 173 5.48 -5.90 -2.19
C GLU A 173 6.43 -6.22 -3.37
N ALA A 174 7.17 -5.23 -3.86
CA ALA A 174 8.07 -5.38 -5.00
C ALA A 174 9.56 -5.39 -4.60
N ILE A 175 9.90 -5.16 -3.36
CA ILE A 175 11.29 -5.05 -2.88
C ILE A 175 12.09 -6.34 -3.15
N GLU A 176 11.50 -7.50 -2.93
CA GLU A 176 12.18 -8.78 -3.14
C GLU A 176 12.63 -8.96 -4.61
N SER A 177 11.87 -8.43 -5.56
CA SER A 177 12.19 -8.49 -7.00
C SER A 177 12.99 -7.28 -7.50
N LEU A 178 13.20 -6.26 -6.67
CA LEU A 178 13.88 -5.03 -7.07
C LEU A 178 15.32 -5.29 -7.55
N SER A 179 16.04 -6.20 -6.89
CA SER A 179 17.41 -6.57 -7.27
C SER A 179 17.51 -7.18 -8.67
N LEU A 180 16.46 -7.83 -9.13
CA LEU A 180 16.45 -8.51 -10.43
C LEU A 180 16.55 -7.53 -11.60
N TYR A 181 16.10 -6.30 -11.45
CA TYR A 181 16.24 -5.27 -12.48
C TYR A 181 17.69 -5.00 -12.88
N ARG A 182 18.65 -5.24 -11.97
CA ARG A 182 20.08 -5.10 -12.29
C ARG A 182 20.53 -6.07 -13.40
N ALA A 183 19.97 -7.25 -13.43
CA ALA A 183 20.29 -8.27 -14.43
C ALA A 183 19.36 -8.21 -15.65
N ILE A 184 18.08 -7.93 -15.42
CA ILE A 184 17.03 -7.94 -16.45
C ILE A 184 17.17 -6.70 -17.37
N ASP A 185 17.34 -5.54 -16.79
CA ASP A 185 17.44 -4.27 -17.53
C ASP A 185 18.34 -3.27 -16.78
N PRO A 186 19.68 -3.32 -17.01
CA PRO A 186 20.63 -2.41 -16.36
C PRO A 186 20.38 -0.94 -16.64
N ASN A 187 19.84 -0.57 -17.79
CA ASN A 187 19.50 0.81 -18.13
C ASN A 187 18.35 1.33 -17.25
N THR A 188 17.29 0.57 -17.16
CA THR A 188 16.17 0.89 -16.25
C THR A 188 16.66 0.93 -14.80
N TRP A 189 17.52 0.00 -14.39
CA TRP A 189 18.14 0.04 -13.06
C TRP A 189 18.88 1.35 -12.79
N GLY A 190 19.73 1.80 -13.69
CA GLY A 190 20.44 3.08 -13.55
C GLY A 190 19.50 4.26 -13.37
N LYS A 191 18.42 4.32 -14.14
CA LYS A 191 17.39 5.36 -14.02
C LYS A 191 16.65 5.28 -12.67
N MET A 192 16.34 4.09 -12.20
CA MET A 192 15.70 3.88 -10.89
C MET A 192 16.57 4.36 -9.74
N VAL A 193 17.86 4.02 -9.76
CA VAL A 193 18.84 4.47 -8.75
C VAL A 193 19.00 5.99 -8.74
N GLY A 194 19.06 6.61 -9.91
CA GLY A 194 19.13 8.07 -10.02
C GLY A 194 17.85 8.80 -9.63
N ARG A 195 16.72 8.09 -9.62
CA ARG A 195 15.40 8.69 -9.40
C ARG A 195 14.89 8.62 -7.98
N VAL A 196 15.11 7.50 -7.32
CA VAL A 196 14.56 7.24 -5.99
C VAL A 196 15.68 6.89 -5.03
N ASN A 197 15.76 7.64 -3.94
CA ASN A 197 16.76 7.44 -2.92
C ASN A 197 16.64 6.05 -2.27
N GLY A 198 17.76 5.43 -1.97
CA GLY A 198 17.83 4.12 -1.30
C GLY A 198 17.64 2.91 -2.21
N VAL A 199 17.31 3.08 -3.48
CA VAL A 199 17.06 1.97 -4.43
C VAL A 199 18.26 1.04 -4.52
N ASN A 200 19.48 1.58 -4.64
CA ASN A 200 20.68 0.74 -4.73
C ASN A 200 20.90 -0.09 -3.45
N PHE A 201 20.75 0.53 -2.28
CA PHE A 201 20.84 -0.15 -1.00
C PHE A 201 19.76 -1.24 -0.85
N THR A 202 18.51 -0.88 -1.13
CA THR A 202 17.38 -1.81 -1.08
C THR A 202 17.51 -2.94 -2.09
N GLY A 203 18.05 -2.67 -3.27
CA GLY A 203 18.30 -3.70 -4.28
C GLY A 203 19.41 -4.67 -3.91
N MET A 204 20.35 -4.27 -3.05
CA MET A 204 21.40 -5.17 -2.55
C MET A 204 20.92 -5.98 -1.32
N TYR A 205 20.18 -5.37 -0.43
CA TYR A 205 19.84 -5.92 0.89
C TYR A 205 18.35 -6.21 1.06
N GLY A 206 17.50 -5.85 0.09
CA GLY A 206 16.05 -6.13 0.10
C GLY A 206 15.78 -7.63 0.22
N GLY A 207 14.88 -8.01 1.11
CA GLY A 207 14.60 -9.42 1.41
C GLY A 207 15.65 -10.13 2.27
N THR A 208 16.76 -9.46 2.61
CA THR A 208 17.77 -9.99 3.54
C THR A 208 17.49 -9.54 4.98
N HIS A 209 18.17 -10.20 5.93
CA HIS A 209 18.13 -9.81 7.34
C HIS A 209 18.61 -8.37 7.61
N ALA A 210 19.37 -7.78 6.71
CA ALA A 210 19.84 -6.41 6.85
C ALA A 210 18.73 -5.36 6.70
N MET A 211 17.62 -5.70 6.02
CA MET A 211 16.47 -4.81 5.83
C MET A 211 15.17 -5.34 6.44
N GLY A 212 15.14 -6.60 6.85
CA GLY A 212 14.02 -7.16 7.58
C GLY A 212 14.12 -6.82 9.06
N TRP A 213 13.08 -6.27 9.67
CA TRP A 213 13.03 -6.23 11.12
C TRP A 213 12.89 -7.67 11.63
N GLN A 214 13.79 -8.04 12.54
CA GLN A 214 13.73 -9.30 13.28
C GLN A 214 13.22 -8.99 14.68
N SER A 215 12.90 -10.04 15.45
CA SER A 215 12.59 -9.87 16.86
C SER A 215 13.74 -9.10 17.53
N ILE A 216 13.54 -7.81 17.76
CA ILE A 216 14.52 -6.96 18.44
C ILE A 216 14.52 -7.37 19.89
N LYS A 217 15.69 -7.71 20.42
CA LYS A 217 15.87 -7.86 21.84
C LYS A 217 16.16 -6.49 22.43
N LEU A 218 15.51 -6.20 23.56
CA LEU A 218 15.80 -4.97 24.29
C LEU A 218 17.26 -5.02 24.77
N PRO A 219 18.09 -4.02 24.47
CA PRO A 219 19.46 -3.96 25.00
C PRO A 219 19.43 -3.87 26.53
N GLU A 220 20.45 -4.42 27.15
CA GLU A 220 20.61 -4.36 28.59
C GLU A 220 20.70 -2.90 29.08
N GLY A 221 20.01 -2.60 30.16
CA GLY A 221 19.96 -1.24 30.70
C GLY A 221 18.97 -0.26 30.05
N TYR A 222 18.22 -0.71 29.05
CA TYR A 222 17.19 0.12 28.41
C TYR A 222 15.78 -0.35 28.75
N THR A 223 14.85 0.60 28.93
CA THR A 223 13.42 0.37 28.75
C THR A 223 13.07 0.43 27.25
N TRP A 224 11.94 -0.13 26.81
CA TRP A 224 11.48 -0.06 25.41
C TRP A 224 11.29 1.39 24.94
N ARG A 225 10.83 2.26 25.84
CA ARG A 225 10.67 3.69 25.57
C ARG A 225 12.00 4.38 25.34
N GLU A 226 12.98 4.18 26.21
CA GLU A 226 14.32 4.75 26.06
C GLU A 226 14.99 4.26 24.79
N PHE A 227 14.89 2.97 24.50
CA PHE A 227 15.42 2.41 23.27
C PHE A 227 14.73 2.98 22.02
N MET A 228 13.42 3.16 22.06
CA MET A 228 12.68 3.85 20.98
C MET A 228 13.20 5.28 20.78
N TYR A 229 13.37 6.07 21.84
CA TYR A 229 13.90 7.43 21.72
C TYR A 229 15.36 7.41 21.23
N PHE A 230 16.16 6.48 21.67
CA PHE A 230 17.53 6.30 21.17
C PHE A 230 17.51 6.06 19.65
N LEU A 231 16.70 5.11 19.17
CA LEU A 231 16.58 4.84 17.74
C LEU A 231 16.05 6.05 16.96
N LEU A 232 15.07 6.75 17.51
CA LEU A 232 14.55 7.99 16.89
C LEU A 232 15.62 9.09 16.83
N SER A 233 16.53 9.17 17.81
CA SER A 233 17.61 10.15 17.81
C SER A 233 18.61 9.93 16.69
N THR A 234 18.80 8.69 16.24
CA THR A 234 19.69 8.35 15.13
C THR A 234 19.11 8.75 13.76
N LEU A 235 17.83 9.08 13.70
CA LEU A 235 17.16 9.44 12.44
C LEU A 235 17.36 10.92 12.10
N PRO A 236 17.40 11.26 10.81
CA PRO A 236 17.32 12.66 10.37
C PRO A 236 16.04 13.32 10.88
N GLU A 237 16.11 14.62 11.17
CA GLU A 237 15.03 15.38 11.80
C GLU A 237 13.67 15.21 11.10
N ARG A 238 13.66 15.27 9.77
CA ARG A 238 12.42 15.10 8.98
C ARG A 238 11.79 13.72 9.17
N ALA A 239 12.59 12.67 9.17
CA ALA A 239 12.13 11.31 9.38
C ALA A 239 11.64 11.13 10.82
N ARG A 240 12.44 11.58 11.81
CA ARG A 240 12.10 11.56 13.23
C ARG A 240 10.75 12.22 13.51
N LYS A 241 10.51 13.44 13.01
CA LYS A 241 9.22 14.13 13.13
C LYS A 241 8.06 13.31 12.54
N GLY A 242 8.29 12.64 11.40
CA GLY A 242 7.30 11.78 10.77
C GLY A 242 6.92 10.57 11.64
N TYR A 243 7.91 9.90 12.23
CA TYR A 243 7.67 8.76 13.13
C TYR A 243 7.02 9.20 14.43
N LEU A 244 7.50 10.27 15.07
CA LEU A 244 6.89 10.82 16.29
C LEU A 244 5.41 11.15 16.09
N ARG A 245 5.03 11.72 14.94
CA ARG A 245 3.62 11.96 14.62
C ARG A 245 2.81 10.66 14.50
N LYS A 246 3.36 9.62 13.88
CA LYS A 246 2.68 8.31 13.79
C LYS A 246 2.52 7.68 15.17
N LEU A 247 3.56 7.70 15.99
CA LEU A 247 3.52 7.19 17.36
C LEU A 247 2.51 7.95 18.22
N SER A 248 2.46 9.28 18.14
CA SER A 248 1.48 10.09 18.87
C SER A 248 0.03 9.74 18.49
N VAL A 249 -0.24 9.44 17.22
CA VAL A 249 -1.57 8.96 16.79
C VAL A 249 -1.91 7.62 17.43
N SER A 250 -0.95 6.68 17.46
CA SER A 250 -1.11 5.37 18.09
C SER A 250 -1.35 5.51 19.60
N VAL A 251 -0.53 6.27 20.29
CA VAL A 251 -0.67 6.53 21.73
C VAL A 251 -2.03 7.16 22.03
N ASN A 252 -2.45 8.17 21.27
CA ASN A 252 -3.76 8.78 21.45
C ASN A 252 -4.91 7.79 21.22
N PHE A 253 -4.81 6.92 20.24
CA PHE A 253 -5.79 5.86 20.02
C PHE A 253 -5.91 4.95 21.24
N TRP A 254 -4.78 4.48 21.78
CA TRP A 254 -4.77 3.58 22.95
C TRP A 254 -5.27 4.26 24.22
N ARG A 255 -4.99 5.55 24.40
CA ARG A 255 -5.49 6.34 25.55
C ARG A 255 -6.99 6.62 25.46
N THR A 256 -7.51 6.87 24.26
CA THR A 256 -8.90 7.32 24.11
C THR A 256 -9.87 6.20 23.76
N LYS A 257 -9.43 5.24 22.94
CA LYS A 257 -10.29 4.16 22.44
C LYS A 257 -9.88 2.78 22.92
N GLY A 258 -8.59 2.58 23.17
CA GLY A 258 -8.03 1.30 23.52
C GLY A 258 -8.20 0.23 22.44
N GLY A 259 -7.69 -0.97 22.70
CA GLY A 259 -7.85 -2.15 21.85
C GLY A 259 -8.66 -3.25 22.53
N CYS A 260 -9.27 -4.12 21.75
CA CYS A 260 -9.86 -5.33 22.28
C CYS A 260 -8.79 -6.40 22.43
N LEU A 261 -8.62 -6.89 23.66
CA LEU A 261 -7.58 -7.83 24.03
C LEU A 261 -8.11 -9.27 24.08
N ASN A 262 -7.25 -10.24 23.84
CA ASN A 262 -7.56 -11.65 24.09
C ASN A 262 -7.38 -11.99 25.58
N ASP A 263 -7.99 -13.09 26.02
CA ASP A 263 -8.02 -13.45 27.44
C ASP A 263 -6.63 -13.73 28.03
N ASN A 264 -5.73 -14.32 27.23
CA ASN A 264 -4.35 -14.55 27.65
C ASN A 264 -3.59 -13.23 27.90
N THR A 265 -3.77 -12.26 27.02
CA THR A 265 -3.17 -10.92 27.21
C THR A 265 -3.75 -10.22 28.44
N ILE A 266 -5.07 -10.35 28.68
CA ILE A 266 -5.72 -9.80 29.87
C ILE A 266 -5.12 -10.40 31.15
N GLN A 267 -4.94 -11.70 31.22
CA GLN A 267 -4.33 -12.37 32.38
C GLN A 267 -2.88 -11.91 32.62
N LYS A 268 -2.10 -11.75 31.58
CA LYS A 268 -0.74 -11.19 31.68
C LYS A 268 -0.72 -9.76 32.22
N LEU A 269 -1.68 -8.92 31.80
CA LEU A 269 -1.83 -7.55 32.27
C LEU A 269 -2.24 -7.49 33.76
N ILE A 270 -3.17 -8.34 34.16
CA ILE A 270 -3.58 -8.48 35.57
C ILE A 270 -2.37 -8.90 36.42
N ALA A 271 -1.62 -9.91 35.98
CA ALA A 271 -0.41 -10.36 36.68
C ALA A 271 0.65 -9.26 36.78
N ALA A 272 0.77 -8.40 35.74
CA ALA A 272 1.67 -7.25 35.74
C ALA A 272 1.10 -6.02 36.46
N LYS A 273 -0.06 -6.12 37.13
CA LYS A 273 -0.74 -5.02 37.84
C LYS A 273 -1.04 -3.80 36.95
N VAL A 274 -1.25 -4.02 35.66
CA VAL A 274 -1.60 -2.96 34.72
C VAL A 274 -3.08 -2.66 34.81
N PRO A 275 -3.51 -1.38 34.88
CA PRO A 275 -4.93 -1.01 34.92
C PRO A 275 -5.67 -1.52 33.67
N ILE A 276 -6.80 -2.20 33.89
CA ILE A 276 -7.68 -2.69 32.85
C ILE A 276 -9.04 -2.04 33.01
N ILE A 277 -9.53 -1.42 31.94
CA ILE A 277 -10.85 -0.81 31.89
C ILE A 277 -11.77 -1.75 31.12
N VAL A 278 -12.82 -2.22 31.80
CA VAL A 278 -13.90 -2.97 31.14
C VAL A 278 -14.85 -1.93 30.53
N MET A 279 -15.03 -1.99 29.20
CA MET A 279 -15.87 -1.07 28.46
C MET A 279 -16.99 -1.80 27.73
N ASP A 280 -18.11 -1.13 27.55
CA ASP A 280 -19.20 -1.63 26.71
C ASP A 280 -18.73 -1.76 25.25
N ASN A 281 -19.20 -2.81 24.58
CA ASN A 281 -18.93 -3.10 23.16
C ASN A 281 -19.61 -2.13 22.18
N SER A 282 -20.36 -1.15 22.65
CA SER A 282 -21.14 -0.21 21.83
C SER A 282 -20.31 0.51 20.77
N ASN A 283 -19.04 0.77 21.07
CA ASN A 283 -18.12 1.48 20.15
C ASN A 283 -17.45 0.59 19.07
N TYR A 284 -17.55 -0.73 19.20
CA TYR A 284 -16.92 -1.68 18.27
C TYR A 284 -17.87 -2.83 17.94
N LYS A 285 -18.76 -2.60 17.01
CA LYS A 285 -19.79 -3.57 16.56
C LYS A 285 -19.24 -4.92 16.10
N THR A 286 -17.96 -5.01 15.79
CA THR A 286 -17.29 -6.21 15.27
C THR A 286 -16.55 -7.02 16.33
N SER A 287 -16.37 -6.50 17.55
CA SER A 287 -15.66 -7.21 18.61
C SER A 287 -16.58 -7.56 19.77
N LYS A 288 -16.58 -8.83 20.12
CA LYS A 288 -17.31 -9.37 21.29
C LYS A 288 -16.52 -9.24 22.60
N LYS A 289 -15.30 -8.69 22.58
CA LYS A 289 -14.42 -8.59 23.74
C LYS A 289 -14.60 -7.24 24.42
N PRO A 290 -15.10 -7.22 25.67
CA PRO A 290 -15.44 -5.99 26.38
C PRO A 290 -14.23 -5.30 27.02
N VAL A 291 -13.10 -5.99 27.14
CA VAL A 291 -11.94 -5.47 27.84
C VAL A 291 -11.09 -4.62 26.93
N ARG A 292 -10.80 -3.41 27.37
CA ARG A 292 -9.89 -2.46 26.74
C ARG A 292 -8.86 -2.02 27.75
N MET A 293 -7.75 -1.56 27.24
CA MET A 293 -6.66 -1.06 28.05
C MET A 293 -6.32 0.36 27.68
N GLU A 294 -6.09 1.20 28.69
CA GLU A 294 -5.39 2.46 28.48
C GLU A 294 -3.92 2.19 28.16
N TYR A 295 -3.32 3.02 27.29
CA TYR A 295 -1.89 2.91 26.98
C TYR A 295 -1.06 3.12 28.23
N GLN A 296 -0.22 2.15 28.52
CA GLN A 296 0.74 2.20 29.63
C GLN A 296 2.16 2.16 29.04
N ASP A 297 3.05 2.85 29.72
CA ASP A 297 4.44 2.90 29.31
C ASP A 297 5.20 1.65 29.80
N ASP A 298 6.15 1.19 29.00
CA ASP A 298 7.15 0.17 29.38
C ASP A 298 6.60 -1.17 29.88
N ILE A 299 5.46 -1.59 29.31
CA ILE A 299 4.92 -2.92 29.60
C ILE A 299 5.73 -3.96 28.81
N ASN A 300 6.44 -4.83 29.53
CA ASN A 300 7.22 -5.92 28.93
C ASN A 300 6.35 -7.15 28.62
N ILE A 301 5.33 -6.95 27.81
CA ILE A 301 4.44 -8.01 27.29
C ILE A 301 4.59 -8.01 25.78
N ALA A 302 4.76 -9.20 25.18
CA ALA A 302 5.08 -9.35 23.76
C ALA A 302 4.05 -8.65 22.85
N GLU A 303 2.79 -8.70 23.21
CA GLU A 303 1.67 -8.11 22.47
C GLU A 303 1.71 -6.56 22.43
N PHE A 304 2.49 -5.92 23.28
CA PHE A 304 2.66 -4.46 23.35
C PHE A 304 4.01 -3.97 22.82
N LYS A 305 4.94 -4.86 22.53
CA LYS A 305 6.23 -4.49 21.92
C LYS A 305 6.11 -3.92 20.52
N GLU A 306 5.01 -4.21 19.84
CA GLU A 306 4.73 -3.79 18.46
C GLU A 306 3.88 -2.52 18.36
N ILE A 307 3.40 -1.99 19.49
CA ILE A 307 2.48 -0.85 19.53
C ILE A 307 3.20 0.51 19.43
N PRO A 308 4.36 0.74 20.04
CA PRO A 308 5.10 1.98 19.90
C PRO A 308 5.85 2.11 18.58
#